data_e0f2a359b9a42dc3ffff6ce7435518ee
#
_entry.id   e0f2a359b9a42dc3ffff6ce7435518ee
#
_cell.length_a   1.000
_cell.length_b   1.000
_cell.length_c   1.000
_cell.angle_alpha   90.00
_cell.angle_beta   90.00
_cell.angle_gamma   90.00
#
_symmetry.space_group_name_H-M   'P 1'
#
loop_
_entity.id
_entity.type
_entity.pdbx_description
1 polymer ?
#
loop_
_entity_poly.entity_id
_entity_poly.type
_entity_poly.pdbx_seq_one_letter_code
_entity_poly.pdbx_strand_id
1 'polypeptide(L)'
;EYSATFGQIVNGASGDKRQELLEEYSKVILFDYSYPHFYHDGYGKDYWIINLKDETNTFNDWILLGNLLSFYEQLLVYEEQRESLRPYNLEKPLWVFVGHTVTGGKSKEDEKALTDVEQIVAFFDGFLRERSKWTSRINKALNGETGLKNLRGEDIFTGLFPYLKEKGLDSEAIYEDVVRRVFSAQPG
;
A
#
# COMPACT_ATOMS: atom_id res chain seq x y z
N GLU A 1 -19.07 15.65 22.83
CA GLU A 1 -18.09 14.55 22.61
C GLU A 1 -17.91 14.34 21.10
N TYR A 2 -16.69 14.25 20.63
CA TYR A 2 -16.38 14.00 19.23
C TYR A 2 -15.78 12.61 19.14
N SER A 3 -16.37 11.73 18.36
CA SER A 3 -15.83 10.37 18.15
C SER A 3 -16.00 9.94 16.71
N ALA A 4 -14.94 9.40 16.12
CA ALA A 4 -14.95 8.77 14.80
C ALA A 4 -15.34 7.28 14.86
N THR A 5 -15.58 6.72 16.06
CA THR A 5 -15.58 5.26 16.27
C THR A 5 -16.87 4.71 16.92
N PHE A 6 -17.98 5.43 16.83
CA PHE A 6 -19.28 4.93 17.36
C PHE A 6 -19.63 3.54 16.84
N GLY A 7 -19.41 3.29 15.56
CA GLY A 7 -19.67 1.98 14.95
C GLY A 7 -18.86 0.85 15.57
N GLN A 8 -17.63 1.11 16.03
CA GLN A 8 -16.82 0.09 16.69
C GLN A 8 -17.37 -0.30 18.05
N ILE A 9 -17.85 0.68 18.83
CA ILE A 9 -18.46 0.43 20.14
C ILE A 9 -19.72 -0.42 19.96
N VAL A 10 -20.59 -0.02 19.03
CA VAL A 10 -21.83 -0.74 18.73
C VAL A 10 -21.57 -2.14 18.19
N ASN A 11 -20.59 -2.30 17.30
CA ASN A 11 -20.25 -3.59 16.70
C ASN A 11 -19.50 -4.51 17.68
N GLY A 12 -18.82 -3.96 18.68
CA GLY A 12 -18.18 -4.72 19.77
C GLY A 12 -19.15 -5.24 20.81
N ALA A 13 -20.37 -4.71 20.85
CA ALA A 13 -21.42 -5.15 21.76
C ALA A 13 -22.30 -6.24 21.13
N SER A 14 -22.90 -7.10 21.96
CA SER A 14 -23.81 -8.17 21.53
C SER A 14 -25.13 -8.12 22.30
N GLY A 15 -26.16 -8.77 21.74
CA GLY A 15 -27.48 -8.88 22.37
C GLY A 15 -28.13 -7.53 22.65
N ASP A 16 -28.83 -7.46 23.79
CA ASP A 16 -29.60 -6.28 24.20
C ASP A 16 -28.72 -5.02 24.35
N LYS A 17 -27.48 -5.19 24.79
CA LYS A 17 -26.55 -4.08 24.93
C LYS A 17 -26.24 -3.36 23.61
N ARG A 18 -26.19 -4.09 22.51
CA ARG A 18 -26.02 -3.50 21.18
C ARG A 18 -27.22 -2.65 20.79
N GLN A 19 -28.42 -3.14 21.09
CA GLN A 19 -29.66 -2.41 20.80
C GLN A 19 -29.76 -1.13 21.61
N GLU A 20 -29.48 -1.18 22.93
CA GLU A 20 -29.42 0.00 23.80
C GLU A 20 -28.44 1.07 23.27
N LEU A 21 -27.22 0.65 22.89
CA LEU A 21 -26.21 1.57 22.35
C LEU A 21 -26.64 2.20 21.02
N LEU A 22 -27.27 1.42 20.13
CA LEU A 22 -27.84 1.95 18.89
C LEU A 22 -28.90 2.99 19.15
N GLU A 23 -29.83 2.73 20.09
CA GLU A 23 -30.89 3.67 20.42
C GLU A 23 -30.37 4.93 21.11
N GLU A 24 -29.35 4.81 21.95
CA GLU A 24 -28.71 5.93 22.63
C GLU A 24 -27.95 6.80 21.59
N TYR A 25 -27.07 6.23 20.81
CA TYR A 25 -26.26 7.00 19.87
C TYR A 25 -27.06 7.56 18.70
N SER A 26 -28.09 6.87 18.23
CA SER A 26 -28.93 7.39 17.13
C SER A 26 -29.68 8.69 17.53
N LYS A 27 -29.89 8.93 18.80
CA LYS A 27 -30.56 10.15 19.30
C LYS A 27 -29.61 11.35 19.46
N VAL A 28 -28.30 11.09 19.52
CA VAL A 28 -27.28 12.12 19.79
C VAL A 28 -26.38 12.43 18.60
N ILE A 29 -26.45 11.65 17.51
CA ILE A 29 -25.73 11.95 16.29
C ILE A 29 -26.44 13.09 15.55
N LEU A 30 -25.88 14.29 15.65
CA LEU A 30 -26.42 15.48 15.00
C LEU A 30 -25.87 15.68 13.60
N PHE A 31 -24.72 15.10 13.31
CA PHE A 31 -24.03 15.23 12.04
C PHE A 31 -23.20 13.97 11.78
N ASP A 32 -23.39 13.37 10.61
CA ASP A 32 -22.59 12.25 10.12
C ASP A 32 -21.87 12.68 8.84
N TYR A 33 -20.54 12.71 8.93
CA TYR A 33 -19.68 12.91 7.78
C TYR A 33 -18.73 11.71 7.68
N SER A 34 -19.35 10.57 7.40
CA SER A 34 -18.65 9.29 7.25
C SER A 34 -17.76 9.27 5.99
N TYR A 35 -16.86 8.30 5.93
CA TYR A 35 -15.93 8.15 4.80
C TYR A 35 -16.59 8.18 3.41
N PRO A 36 -17.78 7.58 3.16
CA PRO A 36 -18.46 7.71 1.88
C PRO A 36 -18.75 9.16 1.48
N HIS A 37 -19.20 10.01 2.40
CA HIS A 37 -19.42 11.44 2.15
C HIS A 37 -18.11 12.16 1.89
N PHE A 38 -17.12 11.93 2.73
CA PHE A 38 -15.77 12.48 2.60
C PHE A 38 -15.14 12.13 1.24
N TYR A 39 -15.31 10.88 0.81
CA TYR A 39 -14.81 10.41 -0.48
C TYR A 39 -15.58 11.04 -1.65
N HIS A 40 -16.93 11.08 -1.56
CA HIS A 40 -17.77 11.68 -2.60
C HIS A 40 -17.47 13.17 -2.82
N ASP A 41 -17.13 13.88 -1.75
CA ASP A 41 -16.77 15.31 -1.80
C ASP A 41 -15.34 15.55 -2.33
N GLY A 42 -14.61 14.50 -2.70
CA GLY A 42 -13.29 14.58 -3.31
C GLY A 42 -12.12 14.71 -2.32
N TYR A 43 -12.36 14.56 -1.02
CA TYR A 43 -11.31 14.58 0.00
C TYR A 43 -10.70 13.21 0.26
N GLY A 44 -11.39 12.14 -0.13
CA GLY A 44 -10.92 10.77 0.03
C GLY A 44 -9.81 10.43 -0.97
N LYS A 45 -9.03 9.42 -0.63
CA LYS A 45 -8.03 8.81 -1.52
C LYS A 45 -8.45 7.40 -1.85
N ASP A 46 -8.19 6.98 -3.07
CA ASP A 46 -8.25 5.57 -3.41
C ASP A 46 -7.16 4.82 -2.67
N TYR A 47 -7.48 3.63 -2.23
CA TYR A 47 -6.53 2.74 -1.59
C TYR A 47 -6.77 1.30 -2.03
N TRP A 48 -5.70 0.54 -2.06
CA TRP A 48 -5.73 -0.88 -2.36
C TRP A 48 -5.21 -1.64 -1.15
N ILE A 49 -6.00 -2.60 -0.69
CA ILE A 49 -5.58 -3.53 0.35
C ILE A 49 -5.23 -4.84 -0.32
N ILE A 50 -3.93 -5.14 -0.39
CA ILE A 50 -3.46 -6.43 -0.86
C ILE A 50 -3.44 -7.36 0.35
N ASN A 51 -4.48 -8.18 0.48
CA ASN A 51 -4.59 -9.16 1.55
C ASN A 51 -4.61 -10.56 0.97
N LEU A 52 -3.67 -11.39 1.34
CA LEU A 52 -3.55 -12.76 0.84
C LEU A 52 -3.59 -13.79 1.96
N LYS A 53 -4.01 -14.97 1.58
CA LYS A 53 -4.30 -16.08 2.49
C LYS A 53 -3.06 -16.85 2.95
N ASP A 54 -1.96 -16.76 2.21
CA ASP A 54 -0.74 -17.54 2.44
C ASP A 54 0.50 -16.65 2.47
N GLU A 55 1.17 -16.59 3.61
CA GLU A 55 2.42 -15.86 3.83
C GLU A 55 3.61 -16.74 3.41
N THR A 56 4.04 -16.64 2.16
CA THR A 56 5.31 -17.21 1.71
C THR A 56 6.32 -16.08 1.45
N ASN A 57 7.62 -16.37 1.59
CA ASN A 57 8.67 -15.39 1.30
C ASN A 57 8.59 -14.82 -0.13
N THR A 58 8.17 -15.63 -1.10
CA THR A 58 7.94 -15.19 -2.48
C THR A 58 6.82 -14.17 -2.57
N PHE A 59 5.86 -14.26 -1.69
CA PHE A 59 4.73 -13.37 -1.60
C PHE A 59 5.14 -11.98 -1.07
N ASN A 60 5.98 -11.93 -0.03
CA ASN A 60 6.50 -10.67 0.50
C ASN A 60 7.24 -9.88 -0.57
N ASP A 61 8.02 -10.53 -1.42
CA ASP A 61 8.67 -9.90 -2.57
C ASP A 61 7.69 -9.21 -3.52
N TRP A 62 6.52 -9.83 -3.79
CA TRP A 62 5.50 -9.25 -4.66
C TRP A 62 4.80 -8.05 -4.01
N ILE A 63 4.51 -8.13 -2.71
CA ILE A 63 3.93 -7.00 -1.98
C ILE A 63 4.88 -5.81 -1.95
N LEU A 64 6.16 -6.05 -1.63
CA LEU A 64 7.18 -5.00 -1.62
C LEU A 64 7.39 -4.40 -3.02
N LEU A 65 7.37 -5.22 -4.07
CA LEU A 65 7.42 -4.74 -5.45
C LEU A 65 6.20 -3.88 -5.80
N GLY A 66 4.99 -4.33 -5.42
CA GLY A 66 3.76 -3.57 -5.65
C GLY A 66 3.80 -2.21 -4.98
N ASN A 67 4.25 -2.17 -3.72
CA ASN A 67 4.43 -0.92 -2.99
C ASN A 67 5.51 -0.02 -3.62
N LEU A 68 6.62 -0.58 -4.07
CA LEU A 68 7.68 0.15 -4.76
C LEU A 68 7.16 0.79 -6.06
N LEU A 69 6.43 0.03 -6.88
CA LEU A 69 5.86 0.54 -8.13
C LEU A 69 4.79 1.62 -7.88
N SER A 70 3.95 1.44 -6.86
CA SER A 70 2.97 2.45 -6.48
C SER A 70 3.64 3.73 -5.99
N PHE A 71 4.69 3.63 -5.17
CA PHE A 71 5.47 4.77 -4.73
C PHE A 71 6.15 5.47 -5.90
N TYR A 72 6.76 4.72 -6.81
CA TYR A 72 7.39 5.23 -8.00
C TYR A 72 6.39 5.95 -8.92
N GLU A 73 5.20 5.39 -9.13
CA GLU A 73 4.12 6.02 -9.89
C GLU A 73 3.72 7.37 -9.28
N GLN A 74 3.57 7.43 -7.96
CA GLN A 74 3.26 8.67 -7.24
C GLN A 74 4.39 9.71 -7.37
N LEU A 75 5.65 9.29 -7.34
CA LEU A 75 6.78 10.19 -7.58
C LEU A 75 6.74 10.79 -8.99
N LEU A 76 6.45 9.98 -10.01
CA LEU A 76 6.33 10.46 -11.39
C LEU A 76 5.19 11.47 -11.52
N VAL A 77 4.00 11.15 -11.01
CA VAL A 77 2.86 12.06 -11.02
C VAL A 77 3.20 13.38 -10.32
N TYR A 78 3.81 13.31 -9.13
CA TYR A 78 4.22 14.50 -8.38
C TYR A 78 5.20 15.39 -9.16
N GLU A 79 6.23 14.80 -9.77
CA GLU A 79 7.24 15.54 -10.49
C GLU A 79 6.71 16.15 -11.79
N GLU A 80 5.88 15.42 -12.53
CA GLU A 80 5.35 15.89 -13.82
C GLU A 80 4.18 16.87 -13.67
N GLN A 81 3.42 16.75 -12.58
CA GLN A 81 2.28 17.63 -12.31
C GLN A 81 2.53 18.66 -11.21
N ARG A 82 3.79 18.90 -10.87
CA ARG A 82 4.18 19.75 -9.73
C ARG A 82 3.51 21.11 -9.75
N GLU A 83 3.44 21.77 -10.89
CA GLU A 83 2.85 23.11 -11.01
C GLU A 83 1.33 23.10 -10.76
N SER A 84 0.63 22.06 -11.24
CA SER A 84 -0.81 21.91 -11.00
C SER A 84 -1.14 21.47 -9.58
N LEU A 85 -0.21 20.78 -8.92
CA LEU A 85 -0.35 20.32 -7.54
C LEU A 85 0.02 21.38 -6.49
N ARG A 86 0.80 22.40 -6.89
CA ARG A 86 1.28 23.47 -6.02
C ARG A 86 0.18 24.20 -5.23
N PRO A 87 -0.98 24.53 -5.81
CA PRO A 87 -2.06 25.20 -5.06
C PRO A 87 -2.62 24.37 -3.91
N TYR A 88 -2.42 23.04 -3.92
CA TYR A 88 -2.93 22.11 -2.91
C TYR A 88 -1.91 21.84 -1.79
N ASN A 89 -0.73 22.49 -1.81
CA ASN A 89 0.35 22.27 -0.83
C ASN A 89 0.72 20.80 -0.65
N LEU A 90 0.69 20.03 -1.75
CA LEU A 90 1.11 18.62 -1.71
C LEU A 90 2.64 18.54 -1.68
N GLU A 91 3.14 17.82 -0.70
CA GLU A 91 4.57 17.54 -0.56
C GLU A 91 4.97 16.28 -1.34
N LYS A 92 6.27 16.12 -1.54
CA LYS A 92 6.82 14.95 -2.22
C LYS A 92 6.36 13.66 -1.52
N PRO A 93 5.90 12.65 -2.27
CA PRO A 93 5.48 11.37 -1.69
C PRO A 93 6.56 10.77 -0.80
N LEU A 94 6.12 10.20 0.32
CA LEU A 94 6.96 9.50 1.28
C LEU A 94 6.52 8.03 1.37
N TRP A 95 7.47 7.11 1.24
CA TRP A 95 7.22 5.70 1.47
C TRP A 95 7.53 5.35 2.93
N VAL A 96 6.51 4.96 3.67
CA VAL A 96 6.62 4.64 5.10
C VAL A 96 6.45 3.14 5.29
N PHE A 97 7.40 2.54 6.00
CA PHE A 97 7.34 1.15 6.43
C PHE A 97 6.92 1.08 7.89
N VAL A 98 5.89 0.30 8.18
CA VAL A 98 5.43 0.06 9.54
C VAL A 98 5.66 -1.41 9.85
N GLY A 99 6.69 -1.70 10.66
CA GLY A 99 7.01 -3.05 11.11
C GLY A 99 6.25 -3.40 12.39
N HIS A 100 5.90 -4.65 12.54
CA HIS A 100 5.24 -5.19 13.73
C HIS A 100 6.26 -5.68 14.76
N THR A 101 7.41 -6.17 14.32
CA THR A 101 8.46 -6.76 15.17
C THR A 101 9.76 -5.96 15.09
N VAL A 102 10.15 -5.38 16.23
CA VAL A 102 11.44 -4.67 16.39
C VAL A 102 12.55 -5.62 16.91
N THR A 103 12.15 -6.68 17.57
CA THR A 103 13.07 -7.72 18.09
C THR A 103 12.67 -9.06 17.50
N GLY A 104 13.64 -9.77 16.91
CA GLY A 104 13.45 -11.14 16.44
C GLY A 104 12.76 -12.02 17.49
N GLY A 105 11.91 -12.93 17.04
CA GLY A 105 11.02 -13.71 17.88
C GLY A 105 11.72 -14.40 19.04
N LYS A 106 11.04 -14.46 20.19
CA LYS A 106 11.58 -15.07 21.42
C LYS A 106 11.41 -16.59 21.51
N SER A 107 10.84 -17.23 20.48
CA SER A 107 10.73 -18.68 20.45
C SER A 107 11.89 -19.31 19.70
N LYS A 108 12.32 -20.53 20.12
CA LYS A 108 13.43 -21.25 19.47
C LYS A 108 13.17 -21.60 17.99
N GLU A 109 11.91 -21.55 17.55
CA GLU A 109 11.51 -21.75 16.15
C GLU A 109 11.60 -20.45 15.33
N ASP A 110 11.53 -19.28 15.99
CA ASP A 110 11.56 -17.95 15.36
C ASP A 110 12.99 -17.37 15.28
N GLU A 111 14.01 -18.02 15.82
CA GLU A 111 15.41 -17.54 15.78
C GLU A 111 15.99 -17.37 14.36
N LYS A 112 15.28 -17.86 13.33
CA LYS A 112 15.65 -17.71 11.91
C LYS A 112 14.77 -16.72 11.13
N ALA A 113 13.71 -16.20 11.73
CA ALA A 113 12.87 -15.22 11.08
C ALA A 113 13.58 -13.86 11.07
N LEU A 114 13.82 -13.32 9.90
CA LEU A 114 14.29 -11.95 9.72
C LEU A 114 13.28 -10.98 10.34
N THR A 115 13.78 -9.93 10.99
CA THR A 115 12.91 -8.81 11.39
C THR A 115 12.31 -8.15 10.16
N ASP A 116 11.21 -7.43 10.32
CA ASP A 116 10.57 -6.71 9.20
C ASP A 116 11.55 -5.76 8.51
N VAL A 117 12.43 -5.12 9.28
CA VAL A 117 13.47 -4.22 8.74
C VAL A 117 14.49 -4.99 7.89
N GLU A 118 14.96 -6.14 8.37
CA GLU A 118 15.91 -6.97 7.62
C GLU A 118 15.29 -7.50 6.31
N GLN A 119 14.00 -7.84 6.30
CA GLN A 119 13.29 -8.25 5.09
C GLN A 119 13.23 -7.12 4.06
N ILE A 120 12.95 -5.90 4.50
CA ILE A 120 12.91 -4.72 3.61
C ILE A 120 14.32 -4.44 3.05
N VAL A 121 15.35 -4.48 3.89
CA VAL A 121 16.75 -4.28 3.44
C VAL A 121 17.17 -5.37 2.46
N ALA A 122 16.83 -6.63 2.75
CA ALA A 122 17.12 -7.76 1.85
C ALA A 122 16.38 -7.62 0.50
N PHE A 123 15.13 -7.13 0.51
CA PHE A 123 14.40 -6.83 -0.72
C PHE A 123 15.12 -5.77 -1.55
N PHE A 124 15.56 -4.66 -0.93
CA PHE A 124 16.26 -3.61 -1.65
C PHE A 124 17.61 -4.08 -2.21
N ASP A 125 18.39 -4.82 -1.43
CA ASP A 125 19.65 -5.41 -1.92
C ASP A 125 19.40 -6.36 -3.10
N GLY A 126 18.42 -7.24 -2.98
CA GLY A 126 18.01 -8.14 -4.06
C GLY A 126 17.50 -7.38 -5.31
N PHE A 127 16.69 -6.31 -5.10
CA PHE A 127 16.21 -5.49 -6.19
C PHE A 127 17.36 -4.88 -7.00
N LEU A 128 18.36 -4.35 -6.30
CA LEU A 128 19.51 -3.72 -6.96
C LEU A 128 20.47 -4.72 -7.65
N ARG A 129 20.58 -5.95 -7.15
CA ARG A 129 21.52 -6.94 -7.67
C ARG A 129 20.94 -7.85 -8.75
N GLU A 130 19.65 -8.16 -8.69
CA GLU A 130 19.02 -9.19 -9.55
C GLU A 130 18.14 -8.56 -10.64
N ARG A 131 18.72 -7.64 -11.44
CA ARG A 131 18.01 -6.88 -12.48
C ARG A 131 17.04 -7.74 -13.31
N SER A 132 17.53 -8.83 -13.89
CA SER A 132 16.74 -9.67 -14.79
C SER A 132 15.50 -10.29 -14.13
N LYS A 133 15.61 -10.67 -12.85
CA LYS A 133 14.49 -11.16 -12.05
C LYS A 133 13.43 -10.07 -11.86
N TRP A 134 13.87 -8.87 -11.51
CA TRP A 134 12.95 -7.79 -11.16
C TRP A 134 12.31 -7.14 -12.38
N THR A 135 13.02 -6.99 -13.50
CA THR A 135 12.39 -6.55 -14.76
C THR A 135 11.33 -7.52 -15.25
N SER A 136 11.57 -8.83 -15.13
CA SER A 136 10.55 -9.85 -15.42
C SER A 136 9.34 -9.74 -14.48
N ARG A 137 9.56 -9.51 -13.19
CA ARG A 137 8.47 -9.33 -12.22
C ARG A 137 7.69 -8.04 -12.44
N ILE A 138 8.36 -6.93 -12.76
CA ILE A 138 7.72 -5.67 -13.12
C ILE A 138 6.78 -5.89 -14.31
N ASN A 139 7.27 -6.55 -15.37
CA ASN A 139 6.44 -6.85 -16.55
C ASN A 139 5.19 -7.66 -16.17
N LYS A 140 5.33 -8.70 -15.37
CA LYS A 140 4.18 -9.51 -14.89
C LYS A 140 3.21 -8.69 -14.03
N ALA A 141 3.71 -7.84 -13.15
CA ALA A 141 2.87 -6.98 -12.29
C ALA A 141 2.07 -5.99 -13.14
N LEU A 142 2.68 -5.35 -14.13
CA LEU A 142 2.01 -4.42 -15.04
C LEU A 142 0.92 -5.11 -15.86
N ASN A 143 1.11 -6.36 -16.25
CA ASN A 143 0.16 -7.11 -17.07
C ASN A 143 -0.90 -7.87 -16.23
N GLY A 144 -0.78 -7.91 -14.90
CA GLY A 144 -1.66 -8.72 -14.05
C GLY A 144 -1.44 -10.24 -14.26
N GLU A 145 -0.20 -10.64 -14.44
CA GLU A 145 0.22 -12.02 -14.73
C GLU A 145 1.13 -12.59 -13.64
N THR A 146 0.97 -12.11 -12.41
CA THR A 146 1.80 -12.56 -11.27
C THR A 146 1.43 -13.96 -10.80
N GLY A 147 0.21 -14.42 -11.11
CA GLY A 147 -0.35 -15.67 -10.63
C GLY A 147 -0.93 -15.59 -9.22
N LEU A 148 -0.81 -14.45 -8.55
CA LEU A 148 -1.39 -14.21 -7.24
C LEU A 148 -2.84 -13.76 -7.40
N LYS A 149 -3.78 -14.54 -6.86
CA LYS A 149 -5.20 -14.31 -7.09
C LYS A 149 -5.91 -13.81 -5.84
N ASN A 150 -6.81 -12.86 -6.05
CA ASN A 150 -7.77 -12.42 -5.05
C ASN A 150 -8.91 -13.46 -4.87
N LEU A 151 -9.83 -13.18 -3.96
CA LEU A 151 -11.00 -14.06 -3.72
C LEU A 151 -11.93 -14.19 -4.94
N ARG A 152 -11.83 -13.31 -5.93
CA ARG A 152 -12.62 -13.35 -7.18
C ARG A 152 -11.91 -14.12 -8.29
N GLY A 153 -10.69 -14.63 -8.04
CA GLY A 153 -9.88 -15.34 -9.02
C GLY A 153 -9.12 -14.43 -10.00
N GLU A 154 -9.15 -13.11 -9.79
CA GLU A 154 -8.41 -12.13 -10.59
C GLU A 154 -6.99 -11.97 -10.03
N ASP A 155 -6.02 -11.65 -10.89
CA ASP A 155 -4.69 -11.31 -10.41
C ASP A 155 -4.73 -10.02 -9.58
N ILE A 156 -4.06 -10.02 -8.42
CA ILE A 156 -4.10 -8.90 -7.47
C ILE A 156 -3.52 -7.60 -8.03
N PHE A 157 -2.72 -7.67 -9.08
CA PHE A 157 -2.15 -6.52 -9.76
C PHE A 157 -3.01 -6.04 -10.95
N THR A 158 -4.11 -6.71 -11.24
CA THR A 158 -5.02 -6.29 -12.31
C THR A 158 -5.57 -4.89 -12.03
N GLY A 159 -5.38 -3.98 -12.99
CA GLY A 159 -5.85 -2.59 -12.87
C GLY A 159 -4.97 -1.67 -12.05
N LEU A 160 -3.90 -2.17 -11.42
CA LEU A 160 -2.92 -1.32 -10.74
C LEU A 160 -2.01 -0.59 -11.75
N PHE A 161 -1.38 0.48 -11.31
CA PHE A 161 -0.40 1.28 -12.02
C PHE A 161 -0.93 1.87 -13.35
N PRO A 162 -2.09 2.55 -13.35
CA PRO A 162 -2.69 3.09 -14.57
C PRO A 162 -1.78 4.12 -15.24
N TYR A 163 -1.08 4.94 -14.46
CA TYR A 163 -0.20 5.97 -14.99
C TYR A 163 1.06 5.39 -15.64
N LEU A 164 1.66 4.36 -15.04
CA LEU A 164 2.81 3.67 -15.66
C LEU A 164 2.41 3.01 -16.99
N LYS A 165 1.21 2.45 -17.06
CA LYS A 165 0.66 1.87 -18.30
C LYS A 165 0.40 2.93 -19.37
N GLU A 166 -0.16 4.07 -18.99
CA GLU A 166 -0.39 5.20 -19.90
C GLU A 166 0.91 5.74 -20.49
N LYS A 167 1.98 5.77 -19.69
CA LYS A 167 3.33 6.17 -20.17
C LYS A 167 3.92 5.22 -21.19
N GLY A 168 3.46 3.97 -21.28
CA GLY A 168 3.95 2.99 -22.23
C GLY A 168 5.42 2.60 -22.04
N LEU A 169 5.96 2.80 -20.85
CA LEU A 169 7.33 2.41 -20.50
C LEU A 169 7.44 0.89 -20.42
N ASP A 170 8.48 0.34 -20.95
CA ASP A 170 8.80 -1.07 -20.77
C ASP A 170 9.38 -1.34 -19.37
N SER A 171 9.42 -2.60 -18.99
CA SER A 171 9.87 -3.01 -17.65
C SER A 171 11.34 -2.72 -17.37
N GLU A 172 12.19 -2.67 -18.40
CA GLU A 172 13.61 -2.31 -18.28
C GLU A 172 13.75 -0.81 -18.00
N ALA A 173 13.05 0.03 -18.74
CA ALA A 173 13.05 1.47 -18.54
C ALA A 173 12.49 1.84 -17.16
N ILE A 174 11.42 1.18 -16.72
CA ILE A 174 10.86 1.36 -15.37
C ILE A 174 11.88 0.95 -14.33
N TYR A 175 12.53 -0.21 -14.46
CA TYR A 175 13.54 -0.65 -13.49
C TYR A 175 14.67 0.36 -13.36
N GLU A 176 15.23 0.83 -14.48
CA GLU A 176 16.34 1.79 -14.48
C GLU A 176 15.93 3.12 -13.85
N ASP A 177 14.74 3.61 -14.16
CA ASP A 177 14.25 4.87 -13.62
C ASP A 177 13.93 4.75 -12.11
N VAL A 178 13.38 3.61 -11.65
CA VAL A 178 13.21 3.31 -10.22
C VAL A 178 14.56 3.33 -9.50
N VAL A 179 15.58 2.64 -10.03
CA VAL A 179 16.91 2.62 -9.41
C VAL A 179 17.45 4.05 -9.30
N ARG A 180 17.32 4.84 -10.35
CA ARG A 180 17.80 6.22 -10.38
C ARG A 180 17.06 7.15 -9.42
N ARG A 181 15.73 7.06 -9.33
CA ARG A 181 14.91 8.01 -8.55
C ARG A 181 14.74 7.63 -7.10
N VAL A 182 14.69 6.34 -6.81
CA VAL A 182 14.39 5.84 -5.47
C VAL A 182 15.67 5.51 -4.69
N PHE A 183 16.66 4.93 -5.36
CA PHE A 183 17.85 4.40 -4.68
C PHE A 183 19.13 5.22 -4.90
N SER A 184 19.20 6.08 -5.91
CA SER A 184 20.37 6.94 -6.07
C SER A 184 20.30 8.13 -5.14
N ALA A 185 21.36 8.36 -4.36
CA ALA A 185 21.49 9.57 -3.57
C ALA A 185 21.50 10.77 -4.52
N GLN A 186 20.46 11.59 -4.47
CA GLN A 186 20.47 12.89 -5.14
C GLN A 186 21.28 13.83 -4.26
N PRO A 187 22.32 14.52 -4.78
CA PRO A 187 22.92 15.61 -4.04
C PRO A 187 21.85 16.66 -3.79
N GLY A 188 21.63 16.97 -2.52
CA GLY A 188 20.67 17.99 -2.07
C GLY A 188 21.07 19.40 -2.50
#